data_83ea68d9878289961718f168b1802714
#
_entry.id   83ea68d9878289961718f168b1802714
#
_cell.length_a   1.000
_cell.length_b   1.000
_cell.length_c   1.000
_cell.angle_alpha   90.00
_cell.angle_beta   90.00
_cell.angle_gamma   90.00
#
_symmetry.space_group_name_H-M   'P 1'
#
loop_
_entity.id
_entity.type
_entity.pdbx_description
1 polymer ?
#
loop_
_entity_poly.entity_id
_entity_poly.type
_entity_poly.pdbx_seq_one_letter_code
_entity_poly.pdbx_strand_id
1 'polypeptide(L)'
;GKSIIIITHKLNEVMAISDRVAVLRKGEYIGCVDTADTDPASLTEMMVGEKITLNISRPEAHADRPLLEIRDLTVNSDEGSHAIENLNFFIRGGEILGVAGIAGCGQRELCEAIAGLRKIESGGIYHEGESIVGLSPRAISARGVAMSFIPEDRLGMGLAPSMSVTDNMMLKNYQDHGYGIKPLPLSDEDTPEQVKKKKARNRFTEFLNRHCPFVDRKKARAEAEHIIEELDIVTPSTETPVRRLSGGNVQKVLLGREILIEPNVLITAYPVRGLDINSSYLIYDILNRQKEAGTGILFIGEDLDVMLALCDKIMVLCHGRMMGVVHAEKTTKEQLGLMMAGALDLEEEKGKPMGVAKDTRIGEDQA
;
A
#
# COMPACT_ATOMS: atom_id res chain seq x y z
N GLY A 1 28.82 3.72 -36.39
CA GLY A 1 27.96 3.14 -35.39
C GLY A 1 28.41 3.55 -33.99
N LYS A 2 27.47 3.70 -33.06
CA LYS A 2 27.76 3.92 -31.66
C LYS A 2 27.25 2.73 -30.84
N SER A 3 28.00 2.30 -29.83
CA SER A 3 27.52 1.30 -28.87
C SER A 3 26.85 2.02 -27.68
N ILE A 4 25.77 1.45 -27.20
CA ILE A 4 24.97 1.97 -26.08
C ILE A 4 24.97 0.92 -24.97
N ILE A 5 25.24 1.35 -23.74
CA ILE A 5 25.11 0.51 -22.55
C ILE A 5 23.96 1.08 -21.74
N ILE A 6 22.98 0.21 -21.43
CA ILE A 6 21.82 0.54 -20.58
C ILE A 6 21.89 -0.31 -19.33
N ILE A 7 21.71 0.32 -18.17
CA ILE A 7 21.56 -0.39 -16.91
C ILE A 7 20.12 -0.28 -16.47
N THR A 8 19.43 -1.41 -16.44
CA THR A 8 18.03 -1.51 -16.03
C THR A 8 17.77 -2.85 -15.36
N HIS A 9 16.73 -2.94 -14.56
CA HIS A 9 16.21 -4.18 -14.00
C HIS A 9 14.87 -4.61 -14.66
N LYS A 10 14.39 -3.81 -15.61
CA LYS A 10 13.13 -4.09 -16.34
C LYS A 10 13.39 -5.00 -17.52
N LEU A 11 13.11 -6.28 -17.34
CA LEU A 11 13.39 -7.31 -18.35
C LEU A 11 12.67 -7.08 -19.68
N ASN A 12 11.46 -6.51 -19.67
CA ASN A 12 10.74 -6.17 -20.89
C ASN A 12 11.48 -5.13 -21.73
N GLU A 13 12.12 -4.14 -21.09
CA GLU A 13 12.95 -3.15 -21.79
C GLU A 13 14.21 -3.83 -22.38
N VAL A 14 14.85 -4.69 -21.56
CA VAL A 14 16.03 -5.46 -22.00
C VAL A 14 15.70 -6.29 -23.23
N MET A 15 14.62 -7.08 -23.18
CA MET A 15 14.22 -7.95 -24.30
C MET A 15 13.83 -7.18 -25.56
N ALA A 16 13.30 -5.95 -25.40
CA ALA A 16 12.82 -5.16 -26.54
C ALA A 16 13.93 -4.43 -27.30
N ILE A 17 15.03 -4.01 -26.63
CA ILE A 17 15.97 -3.04 -27.21
C ILE A 17 17.44 -3.48 -27.18
N SER A 18 17.81 -4.52 -26.41
CA SER A 18 19.21 -4.91 -26.31
C SER A 18 19.58 -6.06 -27.26
N ASP A 19 20.80 -6.05 -27.76
CA ASP A 19 21.38 -7.17 -28.54
C ASP A 19 21.92 -8.25 -27.60
N ARG A 20 22.55 -7.84 -26.48
CA ARG A 20 23.16 -8.72 -25.49
C ARG A 20 22.90 -8.23 -24.08
N VAL A 21 22.80 -9.15 -23.13
CA VAL A 21 22.55 -8.88 -21.72
C VAL A 21 23.69 -9.40 -20.88
N ALA A 22 24.35 -8.50 -20.15
CA ALA A 22 25.32 -8.87 -19.12
C ALA A 22 24.65 -8.77 -17.74
N VAL A 23 24.66 -9.85 -16.98
CA VAL A 23 24.03 -9.92 -15.66
C VAL A 23 25.07 -9.69 -14.58
N LEU A 24 24.78 -8.72 -13.69
CA LEU A 24 25.53 -8.44 -12.46
C LEU A 24 24.65 -8.77 -11.26
N ARG A 25 25.18 -9.51 -10.29
CA ARG A 25 24.51 -9.88 -9.06
C ARG A 25 25.40 -9.64 -7.85
N LYS A 26 24.98 -8.82 -6.90
CA LYS A 26 25.75 -8.45 -5.69
C LYS A 26 27.18 -7.99 -5.99
N GLY A 27 27.40 -7.30 -7.13
CA GLY A 27 28.68 -6.82 -7.57
C GLY A 27 29.54 -7.82 -8.36
N GLU A 28 29.07 -9.05 -8.55
CA GLU A 28 29.73 -10.10 -9.31
C GLU A 28 29.17 -10.22 -10.72
N TYR A 29 30.03 -10.44 -11.70
CA TYR A 29 29.63 -10.75 -13.09
C TYR A 29 29.21 -12.21 -13.18
N ILE A 30 27.94 -12.46 -13.53
CA ILE A 30 27.36 -13.80 -13.62
C ILE A 30 27.50 -14.38 -15.02
N GLY A 31 27.34 -13.55 -16.04
CA GLY A 31 27.46 -13.99 -17.43
C GLY A 31 26.93 -12.95 -18.41
N CYS A 32 27.12 -13.25 -19.72
CA CYS A 32 26.57 -12.47 -20.80
C CYS A 32 25.90 -13.42 -21.79
N VAL A 33 24.69 -13.11 -22.21
CA VAL A 33 23.89 -13.90 -23.16
C VAL A 33 23.38 -13.00 -24.27
N ASP A 34 23.18 -13.54 -25.46
CA ASP A 34 22.51 -12.83 -26.53
C ASP A 34 20.99 -12.79 -26.24
N THR A 35 20.37 -11.64 -26.47
CA THR A 35 18.95 -11.44 -26.15
C THR A 35 18.05 -12.40 -26.93
N ALA A 36 18.45 -12.75 -28.17
CA ALA A 36 17.72 -13.69 -28.98
C ALA A 36 17.72 -15.14 -28.45
N ASP A 37 18.72 -15.50 -27.63
CA ASP A 37 18.91 -16.85 -27.08
C ASP A 37 18.47 -17.01 -25.62
N THR A 38 17.77 -16.02 -25.08
CA THR A 38 17.35 -16.02 -23.68
C THR A 38 15.88 -15.56 -23.55
N ASP A 39 15.34 -15.73 -22.37
CA ASP A 39 13.99 -15.31 -21.99
C ASP A 39 13.99 -14.61 -20.62
N PRO A 40 12.91 -13.87 -20.26
CA PRO A 40 12.83 -13.18 -18.98
C PRO A 40 13.00 -14.08 -17.76
N ALA A 41 12.58 -15.35 -17.83
CA ALA A 41 12.69 -16.28 -16.71
C ALA A 41 14.15 -16.70 -16.49
N SER A 42 14.88 -17.01 -17.55
CA SER A 42 16.31 -17.32 -17.52
C SER A 42 17.15 -16.15 -17.02
N LEU A 43 16.85 -14.94 -17.49
CA LEU A 43 17.52 -13.72 -17.02
C LEU A 43 17.24 -13.47 -15.52
N THR A 44 16.01 -13.70 -15.07
CA THR A 44 15.65 -13.61 -13.66
C THR A 44 16.44 -14.60 -12.82
N GLU A 45 16.54 -15.86 -13.25
CA GLU A 45 17.33 -16.89 -12.58
C GLU A 45 18.80 -16.47 -12.45
N MET A 46 19.39 -15.91 -13.51
CA MET A 46 20.75 -15.38 -13.46
C MET A 46 20.89 -14.21 -12.48
N MET A 47 19.92 -13.28 -12.46
CA MET A 47 19.94 -12.09 -11.60
C MET A 47 19.76 -12.45 -10.13
N VAL A 48 18.94 -13.44 -9.82
CA VAL A 48 18.56 -13.81 -8.46
C VAL A 48 19.41 -14.95 -7.93
N GLY A 49 19.71 -15.94 -8.79
CA GLY A 49 20.48 -17.13 -8.44
C GLY A 49 19.65 -18.35 -8.09
N GLU A 50 18.33 -18.21 -8.12
CA GLU A 50 17.36 -19.28 -7.87
C GLU A 50 16.26 -19.23 -8.93
N LYS A 51 15.64 -20.38 -9.22
CA LYS A 51 14.42 -20.40 -10.04
C LYS A 51 13.29 -19.77 -9.27
N ILE A 52 12.96 -18.54 -9.63
CA ILE A 52 11.77 -17.87 -9.10
C ILE A 52 10.63 -18.06 -10.08
N THR A 53 9.54 -18.59 -9.60
CA THR A 53 8.28 -18.54 -10.33
C THR A 53 7.76 -17.11 -10.18
N LEU A 54 7.98 -16.27 -11.20
CA LEU A 54 7.47 -14.91 -11.27
C LEU A 54 5.95 -14.94 -11.50
N ASN A 55 5.23 -15.54 -10.57
CA ASN A 55 3.77 -15.60 -10.61
C ASN A 55 3.21 -14.86 -9.41
N ILE A 56 2.48 -13.81 -9.66
CA ILE A 56 1.72 -13.11 -8.61
C ILE A 56 0.47 -13.95 -8.38
N SER A 57 0.38 -14.59 -7.21
CA SER A 57 -0.86 -15.26 -6.82
C SER A 57 -1.93 -14.18 -6.54
N ARG A 58 -3.17 -14.47 -6.89
CA ARG A 58 -4.31 -13.62 -6.54
C ARG A 58 -5.33 -14.49 -5.80
N PRO A 59 -5.30 -14.51 -4.45
CA PRO A 59 -6.31 -15.17 -3.65
C PRO A 59 -7.70 -14.60 -3.96
N GLU A 60 -8.75 -15.43 -3.86
CA GLU A 60 -10.12 -14.94 -4.03
C GLU A 60 -10.48 -13.91 -2.95
N ALA A 61 -11.22 -12.88 -3.36
CA ALA A 61 -11.75 -11.88 -2.44
C ALA A 61 -12.91 -12.47 -1.63
N HIS A 62 -12.85 -12.40 -0.30
CA HIS A 62 -13.83 -13.01 0.60
C HIS A 62 -14.70 -11.97 1.35
N ALA A 63 -15.02 -10.84 0.74
CA ALA A 63 -15.64 -9.77 1.50
C ALA A 63 -17.05 -9.40 1.05
N ASP A 64 -17.94 -9.29 2.04
CA ASP A 64 -19.35 -8.99 1.82
C ASP A 64 -19.69 -7.50 2.01
N ARG A 65 -18.92 -6.73 2.80
CA ARG A 65 -19.25 -5.33 3.12
C ARG A 65 -18.16 -4.34 2.70
N PRO A 66 -18.57 -3.12 2.27
CA PRO A 66 -17.63 -2.03 2.04
C PRO A 66 -16.95 -1.62 3.37
N LEU A 67 -15.61 -1.54 3.37
CA LEU A 67 -14.83 -0.97 4.46
C LEU A 67 -14.58 0.51 4.25
N LEU A 68 -14.23 0.92 3.03
CA LEU A 68 -14.05 2.31 2.64
C LEU A 68 -15.02 2.64 1.51
N GLU A 69 -15.74 3.75 1.63
CA GLU A 69 -16.67 4.22 0.61
C GLU A 69 -16.43 5.70 0.33
N ILE A 70 -16.35 6.03 -0.94
CA ILE A 70 -16.14 7.39 -1.46
C ILE A 70 -17.41 7.76 -2.22
N ARG A 71 -18.00 8.93 -1.87
CA ARG A 71 -19.25 9.42 -2.46
C ARG A 71 -19.08 10.85 -2.94
N ASP A 72 -19.29 11.06 -4.23
CA ASP A 72 -19.29 12.37 -4.91
C ASP A 72 -18.08 13.25 -4.55
N LEU A 73 -16.91 12.60 -4.37
CA LEU A 73 -15.71 13.24 -3.86
C LEU A 73 -15.11 14.18 -4.89
N THR A 74 -14.96 15.46 -4.52
CA THR A 74 -14.22 16.45 -5.26
C THR A 74 -13.06 16.99 -4.41
N VAL A 75 -11.86 17.01 -4.99
CA VAL A 75 -10.63 17.44 -4.32
C VAL A 75 -9.85 18.39 -5.22
N ASN A 76 -9.39 19.51 -4.65
CA ASN A 76 -8.59 20.48 -5.37
C ASN A 76 -7.10 20.12 -5.36
N SER A 77 -6.42 20.46 -6.46
CA SER A 77 -4.97 20.50 -6.55
C SER A 77 -4.37 21.63 -5.70
N ASP A 78 -3.06 21.67 -5.59
CA ASP A 78 -2.36 22.77 -4.90
C ASP A 78 -2.52 24.13 -5.65
N GLU A 79 -2.84 24.07 -6.94
CA GLU A 79 -3.08 25.24 -7.80
C GLU A 79 -4.54 25.71 -7.77
N GLY A 80 -5.44 25.03 -7.05
CA GLY A 80 -6.85 25.38 -6.91
C GLY A 80 -7.77 24.87 -8.02
N SER A 81 -7.26 24.11 -8.98
CA SER A 81 -8.08 23.37 -9.95
C SER A 81 -8.55 22.03 -9.37
N HIS A 82 -9.62 21.44 -9.91
CA HIS A 82 -10.07 20.12 -9.50
C HIS A 82 -9.03 19.07 -9.92
N ALA A 83 -8.40 18.43 -8.95
CA ALA A 83 -7.55 17.24 -9.17
C ALA A 83 -8.38 15.97 -9.26
N ILE A 84 -9.53 15.94 -8.57
CA ILE A 84 -10.55 14.89 -8.61
C ILE A 84 -11.89 15.55 -8.68
N GLU A 85 -12.78 15.01 -9.52
CA GLU A 85 -14.13 15.52 -9.72
C GLU A 85 -15.16 14.38 -9.62
N ASN A 86 -16.07 14.51 -8.65
CA ASN A 86 -17.24 13.63 -8.48
C ASN A 86 -16.93 12.14 -8.47
N LEU A 87 -15.89 11.72 -7.72
CA LEU A 87 -15.41 10.35 -7.65
C LEU A 87 -16.30 9.50 -6.72
N ASN A 88 -16.72 8.33 -7.22
CA ASN A 88 -17.57 7.38 -6.50
C ASN A 88 -17.00 5.97 -6.60
N PHE A 89 -16.61 5.36 -5.49
CA PHE A 89 -16.19 3.97 -5.43
C PHE A 89 -16.20 3.44 -3.99
N PHE A 90 -15.99 2.15 -3.84
CA PHE A 90 -15.80 1.52 -2.53
C PHE A 90 -14.76 0.41 -2.60
N ILE A 91 -14.21 0.07 -1.44
CA ILE A 91 -13.27 -1.04 -1.24
C ILE A 91 -13.87 -1.96 -0.19
N ARG A 92 -13.92 -3.26 -0.49
CA ARG A 92 -14.34 -4.29 0.47
C ARG A 92 -13.15 -4.82 1.25
N GLY A 93 -13.41 -5.42 2.41
CA GLY A 93 -12.40 -6.20 3.11
C GLY A 93 -11.96 -7.39 2.25
N GLY A 94 -10.68 -7.74 2.25
CA GLY A 94 -10.15 -8.82 1.41
C GLY A 94 -10.16 -8.55 -0.10
N GLU A 95 -10.25 -7.28 -0.52
CA GLU A 95 -10.21 -6.84 -1.93
C GLU A 95 -9.02 -5.93 -2.18
N ILE A 96 -8.33 -6.13 -3.30
CA ILE A 96 -7.33 -5.19 -3.82
C ILE A 96 -7.97 -4.43 -4.98
N LEU A 97 -8.24 -3.13 -4.76
CA LEU A 97 -8.68 -2.21 -5.80
C LEU A 97 -7.46 -1.45 -6.34
N GLY A 98 -7.08 -1.72 -7.59
CA GLY A 98 -6.05 -0.98 -8.30
C GLY A 98 -6.56 0.38 -8.76
N VAL A 99 -5.70 1.39 -8.77
CA VAL A 99 -5.97 2.71 -9.37
C VAL A 99 -4.95 2.95 -10.48
N ALA A 100 -5.40 2.84 -11.72
CA ALA A 100 -4.61 3.14 -12.91
C ALA A 100 -4.86 4.57 -13.38
N GLY A 101 -3.84 5.22 -13.92
CA GLY A 101 -3.94 6.56 -14.46
C GLY A 101 -2.56 7.13 -14.77
N ILE A 102 -2.49 8.08 -15.68
CA ILE A 102 -1.25 8.81 -15.98
C ILE A 102 -0.89 9.67 -14.76
N ALA A 103 0.40 9.93 -14.56
CA ALA A 103 0.87 10.79 -13.47
C ALA A 103 0.14 12.16 -13.51
N GLY A 104 -0.36 12.60 -12.35
CA GLY A 104 -1.12 13.85 -12.24
C GLY A 104 -2.63 13.72 -12.46
N CYS A 105 -3.17 12.49 -12.60
CA CYS A 105 -4.63 12.28 -12.71
C CYS A 105 -5.37 12.26 -11.36
N GLY A 106 -4.76 12.74 -10.26
CA GLY A 106 -5.43 12.86 -8.97
C GLY A 106 -5.16 11.71 -7.97
N GLN A 107 -4.31 10.74 -8.31
CA GLN A 107 -4.02 9.60 -7.43
C GLN A 107 -3.44 10.05 -6.07
N ARG A 108 -2.53 11.02 -6.08
CA ARG A 108 -1.92 11.58 -4.87
C ARG A 108 -2.96 12.30 -4.02
N GLU A 109 -3.75 13.16 -4.64
CA GLU A 109 -4.80 13.95 -3.98
C GLU A 109 -5.86 13.05 -3.36
N LEU A 110 -6.20 11.94 -4.02
CA LEU A 110 -7.08 10.90 -3.48
C LEU A 110 -6.52 10.29 -2.19
N CYS A 111 -5.28 9.84 -2.22
CA CYS A 111 -4.62 9.28 -1.03
C CYS A 111 -4.55 10.27 0.12
N GLU A 112 -4.15 11.51 -0.17
CA GLU A 112 -4.05 12.59 0.82
C GLU A 112 -5.42 12.94 1.42
N ALA A 113 -6.48 12.95 0.61
CA ALA A 113 -7.84 13.21 1.08
C ALA A 113 -8.34 12.09 2.01
N ILE A 114 -8.15 10.81 1.64
CA ILE A 114 -8.55 9.68 2.48
C ILE A 114 -7.76 9.66 3.79
N ALA A 115 -6.48 9.99 3.75
CA ALA A 115 -5.63 10.07 4.95
C ALA A 115 -5.87 11.33 5.83
N GLY A 116 -6.74 12.24 5.41
CA GLY A 116 -7.00 13.49 6.12
C GLY A 116 -5.88 14.54 6.04
N LEU A 117 -4.96 14.36 5.09
CA LEU A 117 -3.85 15.29 4.82
C LEU A 117 -4.27 16.43 3.89
N ARG A 118 -5.36 16.26 3.13
CA ARG A 118 -5.92 17.24 2.21
C ARG A 118 -7.40 17.45 2.49
N LYS A 119 -7.83 18.70 2.44
CA LYS A 119 -9.25 19.03 2.55
C LYS A 119 -9.98 18.66 1.27
N ILE A 120 -11.17 18.10 1.42
CA ILE A 120 -12.09 17.86 0.30
C ILE A 120 -12.89 19.16 0.03
N GLU A 121 -13.31 19.37 -1.20
CA GLU A 121 -14.20 20.45 -1.57
C GLU A 121 -15.66 20.07 -1.38
N SER A 122 -16.03 18.88 -1.85
CA SER A 122 -17.38 18.32 -1.68
C SER A 122 -17.36 16.81 -1.62
N GLY A 123 -18.51 16.21 -1.30
CA GLY A 123 -18.68 14.78 -1.18
C GLY A 123 -18.35 14.23 0.19
N GLY A 124 -18.07 12.93 0.27
CA GLY A 124 -17.84 12.24 1.54
C GLY A 124 -16.90 11.04 1.43
N ILE A 125 -16.22 10.77 2.54
CA ILE A 125 -15.35 9.61 2.73
C ILE A 125 -15.85 8.89 3.97
N TYR A 126 -16.18 7.61 3.85
CA TYR A 126 -16.78 6.81 4.92
C TYR A 126 -15.95 5.56 5.16
N HIS A 127 -15.63 5.29 6.41
CA HIS A 127 -15.03 4.04 6.85
C HIS A 127 -16.03 3.28 7.71
N GLU A 128 -16.34 2.04 7.32
CA GLU A 128 -17.39 1.21 7.99
C GLU A 128 -18.74 1.93 8.19
N GLY A 129 -19.11 2.79 7.23
CA GLY A 129 -20.33 3.60 7.27
C GLY A 129 -20.25 4.91 8.06
N GLU A 130 -19.17 5.16 8.79
CA GLU A 130 -18.93 6.41 9.51
C GLU A 130 -18.10 7.40 8.71
N SER A 131 -18.50 8.67 8.67
CA SER A 131 -17.72 9.70 7.99
C SER A 131 -16.39 9.94 8.69
N ILE A 132 -15.30 9.96 7.89
CA ILE A 132 -13.96 10.32 8.36
C ILE A 132 -13.51 11.70 7.89
N VAL A 133 -14.37 12.42 7.18
CA VAL A 133 -14.09 13.79 6.70
C VAL A 133 -13.85 14.74 7.87
N GLY A 134 -12.76 15.51 7.76
CA GLY A 134 -12.38 16.49 8.79
C GLY A 134 -11.70 15.90 10.03
N LEU A 135 -11.55 14.61 10.11
CA LEU A 135 -10.74 13.98 11.15
C LEU A 135 -9.25 14.23 10.89
N SER A 136 -8.47 14.25 11.97
CA SER A 136 -7.01 14.31 11.84
C SER A 136 -6.45 12.99 11.28
N PRO A 137 -5.30 12.98 10.60
CA PRO A 137 -4.65 11.76 10.11
C PRO A 137 -4.46 10.70 11.20
N ARG A 138 -4.13 11.13 12.42
CA ARG A 138 -4.01 10.23 13.56
C ARG A 138 -5.36 9.57 13.95
N ALA A 139 -6.45 10.34 13.95
CA ALA A 139 -7.78 9.80 14.26
C ALA A 139 -8.27 8.84 13.17
N ILE A 140 -7.91 9.06 11.92
CA ILE A 140 -8.19 8.17 10.79
C ILE A 140 -7.39 6.88 10.92
N SER A 141 -6.09 6.98 11.20
CA SER A 141 -5.21 5.82 11.43
C SER A 141 -5.69 4.97 12.62
N ALA A 142 -6.09 5.62 13.72
CA ALA A 142 -6.64 4.92 14.91
C ALA A 142 -7.96 4.17 14.63
N ARG A 143 -8.64 4.46 13.51
CA ARG A 143 -9.82 3.72 13.02
C ARG A 143 -9.46 2.58 12.08
N GLY A 144 -8.19 2.31 11.85
CA GLY A 144 -7.71 1.22 11.02
C GLY A 144 -7.50 1.58 9.55
N VAL A 145 -7.50 2.87 9.19
CA VAL A 145 -7.14 3.31 7.82
C VAL A 145 -5.67 3.72 7.80
N ALA A 146 -4.80 2.86 7.29
CA ALA A 146 -3.38 3.12 7.17
C ALA A 146 -3.00 3.56 5.75
N MET A 147 -2.05 4.47 5.65
CA MET A 147 -1.51 4.92 4.37
C MET A 147 -0.02 4.68 4.30
N SER A 148 0.38 3.80 3.39
CA SER A 148 1.77 3.58 2.98
C SER A 148 2.02 4.29 1.65
N PHE A 149 2.23 5.59 1.70
CA PHE A 149 2.63 6.38 0.54
C PHE A 149 4.15 6.36 0.41
N ILE A 150 4.65 5.88 -0.72
CA ILE A 150 6.07 5.86 -1.02
C ILE A 150 6.38 7.02 -1.98
N PRO A 151 6.77 8.17 -1.44
CA PRO A 151 7.13 9.33 -2.26
C PRO A 151 8.43 9.06 -3.02
N GLU A 152 8.72 9.87 -4.03
CA GLU A 152 10.04 9.85 -4.71
C GLU A 152 11.18 10.08 -3.72
N ASP A 153 11.00 11.01 -2.78
CA ASP A 153 11.86 11.18 -1.61
C ASP A 153 11.38 10.31 -0.43
N ARG A 154 11.79 9.04 -0.44
CA ARG A 154 11.41 8.03 0.56
C ARG A 154 11.83 8.39 1.97
N LEU A 155 12.97 9.05 2.10
CA LEU A 155 13.57 9.40 3.39
C LEU A 155 13.09 10.75 3.91
N GLY A 156 12.68 11.68 3.04
CA GLY A 156 12.24 13.02 3.47
C GLY A 156 10.77 13.07 3.88
N MET A 157 9.93 12.23 3.29
CA MET A 157 8.48 12.28 3.48
C MET A 157 7.89 11.03 4.14
N GLY A 158 8.52 9.87 3.99
CA GLY A 158 7.98 8.59 4.47
C GLY A 158 8.49 8.18 5.85
N LEU A 159 9.78 8.34 6.10
CA LEU A 159 10.46 7.91 7.33
C LEU A 159 11.33 9.03 7.90
N ALA A 160 11.70 8.92 9.16
CA ALA A 160 12.66 9.80 9.81
C ALA A 160 14.11 9.29 9.58
N PRO A 161 14.91 9.91 8.68
CA PRO A 161 16.15 9.32 8.16
C PRO A 161 17.21 9.03 9.21
N SER A 162 17.32 9.90 10.21
CA SER A 162 18.30 9.83 11.30
C SER A 162 17.91 8.90 12.43
N MET A 163 16.62 8.49 12.49
CA MET A 163 16.11 7.59 13.52
C MET A 163 16.38 6.13 13.14
N SER A 164 16.44 5.27 14.16
CA SER A 164 16.62 3.83 13.99
C SER A 164 15.42 3.16 13.30
N VAL A 165 15.59 1.92 12.86
CA VAL A 165 14.47 1.09 12.39
C VAL A 165 13.41 0.97 13.48
N THR A 166 13.83 0.64 14.72
CA THR A 166 12.93 0.56 15.89
C THR A 166 12.12 1.84 16.08
N ASP A 167 12.78 3.01 16.06
CA ASP A 167 12.08 4.27 16.28
C ASP A 167 11.11 4.59 15.15
N ASN A 168 11.47 4.30 13.90
CA ASN A 168 10.57 4.49 12.76
C ASN A 168 9.36 3.56 12.79
N MET A 169 9.52 2.29 13.23
CA MET A 169 8.41 1.36 13.36
C MET A 169 7.34 1.85 14.34
N MET A 170 7.76 2.42 15.48
CA MET A 170 6.82 2.89 16.49
C MET A 170 6.31 4.32 16.28
N LEU A 171 6.84 5.08 15.31
CA LEU A 171 6.65 6.53 15.19
C LEU A 171 5.17 6.94 15.10
N LYS A 172 4.32 6.16 14.44
CA LYS A 172 2.89 6.45 14.27
C LYS A 172 2.03 5.99 15.43
N ASN A 173 2.46 4.98 16.17
CA ASN A 173 1.61 4.22 17.12
C ASN A 173 2.15 4.16 18.55
N TYR A 174 3.23 4.90 18.87
CA TYR A 174 3.87 4.85 20.19
C TYR A 174 2.91 5.18 21.36
N GLN A 175 1.82 5.92 21.10
CA GLN A 175 0.82 6.24 22.10
C GLN A 175 -0.34 5.22 22.17
N ASP A 176 -0.64 4.54 21.07
CA ASP A 176 -1.87 3.77 20.91
C ASP A 176 -1.64 2.24 20.99
N HIS A 177 -0.45 1.73 20.64
CA HIS A 177 -0.15 0.28 20.59
C HIS A 177 0.53 -0.28 21.86
N GLY A 178 0.27 0.34 23.02
CA GLY A 178 0.73 -0.24 24.29
C GLY A 178 2.24 -0.24 24.50
N TYR A 179 2.95 0.71 23.88
CA TYR A 179 4.35 1.01 24.23
C TYR A 179 4.46 1.86 25.49
N GLY A 180 3.35 2.43 25.95
CA GLY A 180 3.29 3.19 27.18
C GLY A 180 3.22 2.30 28.43
N ILE A 181 3.11 2.92 29.61
CA ILE A 181 2.90 2.22 30.86
C ILE A 181 1.55 1.49 30.79
N LYS A 182 1.57 0.16 30.97
CA LYS A 182 0.34 -0.65 30.94
C LYS A 182 -0.56 -0.31 32.13
N PRO A 183 -1.87 -0.10 31.90
CA PRO A 183 -2.82 0.00 33.00
C PRO A 183 -2.88 -1.34 33.76
N LEU A 184 -3.17 -1.27 35.06
CA LEU A 184 -3.36 -2.48 35.86
C LEU A 184 -4.67 -3.18 35.47
N PRO A 185 -4.65 -4.48 35.22
CA PRO A 185 -5.86 -5.24 34.94
C PRO A 185 -6.79 -5.21 36.16
N LEU A 186 -8.07 -4.98 35.92
CA LEU A 186 -9.12 -5.14 36.91
C LEU A 186 -9.55 -6.62 36.91
N SER A 187 -9.66 -7.23 38.08
CA SER A 187 -10.10 -8.63 38.24
C SER A 187 -11.41 -8.63 39.01
N ASP A 188 -12.27 -9.61 38.75
CA ASP A 188 -13.50 -9.83 39.53
C ASP A 188 -13.21 -10.20 40.98
N GLU A 189 -11.99 -10.63 41.30
CA GLU A 189 -11.52 -10.92 42.66
C GLU A 189 -11.05 -9.67 43.42
N ASP A 190 -10.96 -8.50 42.77
CA ASP A 190 -10.52 -7.26 43.40
C ASP A 190 -11.57 -6.74 44.39
N THR A 191 -11.13 -6.40 45.58
CA THR A 191 -12.00 -5.72 46.55
C THR A 191 -12.37 -4.31 46.06
N PRO A 192 -13.48 -3.73 46.49
CA PRO A 192 -13.88 -2.39 46.08
C PRO A 192 -12.80 -1.32 46.31
N GLU A 193 -11.98 -1.48 47.34
CA GLU A 193 -10.87 -0.56 47.65
C GLU A 193 -9.70 -0.75 46.67
N GLN A 194 -9.40 -2.01 46.28
CA GLN A 194 -8.40 -2.32 45.26
C GLN A 194 -8.81 -1.83 43.89
N VAL A 195 -10.07 -2.01 43.51
CA VAL A 195 -10.64 -1.47 42.25
C VAL A 195 -10.49 0.05 42.21
N LYS A 196 -10.81 0.76 43.33
CA LYS A 196 -10.65 2.22 43.42
C LYS A 196 -9.20 2.65 43.26
N LYS A 197 -8.25 1.96 43.92
CA LYS A 197 -6.81 2.24 43.80
C LYS A 197 -6.28 1.96 42.39
N LYS A 198 -6.68 0.83 41.78
CA LYS A 198 -6.30 0.47 40.38
C LYS A 198 -6.85 1.49 39.39
N LYS A 199 -8.13 1.90 39.53
CA LYS A 199 -8.73 2.92 38.65
C LYS A 199 -8.02 4.27 38.77
N ALA A 200 -7.69 4.72 40.00
CA ALA A 200 -6.95 5.97 40.21
C ALA A 200 -5.54 5.92 39.57
N ARG A 201 -4.83 4.79 39.74
CA ARG A 201 -3.52 4.56 39.11
C ARG A 201 -3.63 4.51 37.60
N ASN A 202 -4.61 3.81 37.03
CA ASN A 202 -4.82 3.72 35.60
C ASN A 202 -5.10 5.10 34.97
N ARG A 203 -5.89 5.94 35.66
CA ARG A 203 -6.15 7.32 35.25
C ARG A 203 -4.88 8.17 35.24
N PHE A 204 -4.00 7.97 36.23
CA PHE A 204 -2.69 8.63 36.28
C PHE A 204 -1.75 8.10 35.20
N THR A 205 -1.75 6.79 34.95
CA THR A 205 -0.99 6.16 33.84
C THR A 205 -1.43 6.70 32.49
N GLU A 206 -2.74 6.84 32.30
CA GLU A 206 -3.32 7.40 31.06
C GLU A 206 -2.90 8.87 30.85
N PHE A 207 -2.91 9.65 31.94
CA PHE A 207 -2.39 11.02 31.93
C PHE A 207 -0.88 11.06 31.58
N LEU A 208 -0.06 10.18 32.18
CA LEU A 208 1.37 10.09 31.88
C LEU A 208 1.61 9.68 30.43
N ASN A 209 0.94 8.65 29.94
CA ASN A 209 1.07 8.20 28.56
C ASN A 209 0.71 9.29 27.54
N ARG A 210 -0.23 10.16 27.90
CA ARG A 210 -0.68 11.27 27.06
C ARG A 210 0.28 12.47 27.05
N HIS A 211 0.89 12.80 28.19
CA HIS A 211 1.66 14.02 28.36
C HIS A 211 3.17 13.81 28.49
N CYS A 212 3.58 12.62 28.95
CA CYS A 212 4.97 12.21 29.11
C CYS A 212 5.10 10.74 28.65
N PRO A 213 5.05 10.45 27.38
CA PRO A 213 5.02 9.07 26.90
C PRO A 213 6.33 8.34 27.23
N PHE A 214 6.25 7.47 28.22
CA PHE A 214 7.29 6.48 28.46
C PHE A 214 7.11 5.37 27.46
N VAL A 215 8.12 5.14 26.61
CA VAL A 215 8.09 4.10 25.57
C VAL A 215 8.79 2.85 26.06
N ASP A 216 8.09 1.72 26.03
CA ASP A 216 8.72 0.40 26.23
C ASP A 216 9.57 0.04 25.00
N ARG A 217 10.83 0.45 25.06
CA ARG A 217 11.80 0.18 23.97
C ARG A 217 12.10 -1.30 23.78
N LYS A 218 11.86 -2.17 24.77
CA LYS A 218 12.07 -3.61 24.62
C LYS A 218 10.98 -4.19 23.71
N LYS A 219 9.72 -3.78 23.94
CA LYS A 219 8.59 -4.17 23.10
C LYS A 219 8.79 -3.64 21.68
N ALA A 220 9.10 -2.35 21.52
CA ALA A 220 9.34 -1.73 20.22
C ALA A 220 10.46 -2.43 19.44
N ARG A 221 11.53 -2.83 20.12
CA ARG A 221 12.62 -3.59 19.51
C ARG A 221 12.18 -4.98 19.07
N ALA A 222 11.44 -5.72 19.91
CA ALA A 222 10.95 -7.06 19.56
C ALA A 222 10.02 -7.02 18.33
N GLU A 223 9.16 -6.01 18.24
CA GLU A 223 8.31 -5.81 17.06
C GLU A 223 9.12 -5.41 15.81
N ALA A 224 10.15 -4.58 15.97
CA ALA A 224 11.05 -4.25 14.86
C ALA A 224 11.86 -5.47 14.40
N GLU A 225 12.32 -6.33 15.32
CA GLU A 225 12.98 -7.60 15.01
C GLU A 225 12.05 -8.53 14.23
N HIS A 226 10.79 -8.66 14.66
CA HIS A 226 9.78 -9.45 13.96
C HIS A 226 9.55 -8.96 12.53
N ILE A 227 9.37 -7.67 12.32
CA ILE A 227 9.18 -7.09 10.97
C ILE A 227 10.44 -7.21 10.12
N ILE A 228 11.63 -7.08 10.70
CA ILE A 228 12.90 -7.27 9.98
C ILE A 228 12.98 -8.71 9.45
N GLU A 229 12.58 -9.69 10.25
CA GLU A 229 12.57 -11.10 9.86
C GLU A 229 11.46 -11.39 8.83
N GLU A 230 10.24 -10.93 9.08
CA GLU A 230 9.08 -11.17 8.22
C GLU A 230 9.25 -10.59 6.82
N LEU A 231 9.83 -9.38 6.71
CA LEU A 231 10.02 -8.67 5.45
C LEU A 231 11.41 -8.85 4.85
N ASP A 232 12.25 -9.72 5.43
CA ASP A 232 13.64 -9.92 5.01
C ASP A 232 14.37 -8.57 4.83
N ILE A 233 14.36 -7.72 5.88
CA ILE A 233 15.03 -6.43 5.87
C ILE A 233 16.51 -6.62 6.18
N VAL A 234 17.36 -6.35 5.21
CA VAL A 234 18.82 -6.45 5.41
C VAL A 234 19.32 -5.22 6.18
N THR A 235 19.63 -5.42 7.45
CA THR A 235 20.15 -4.37 8.35
C THR A 235 21.15 -4.97 9.35
N PRO A 236 22.20 -4.23 9.76
CA PRO A 236 23.11 -4.69 10.82
C PRO A 236 22.43 -4.85 12.18
N SER A 237 21.42 -4.03 12.48
CA SER A 237 20.65 -4.09 13.73
C SER A 237 19.36 -3.27 13.65
N THR A 238 18.45 -3.48 14.59
CA THR A 238 17.24 -2.66 14.76
C THR A 238 17.53 -1.19 15.11
N GLU A 239 18.71 -0.89 15.64
CA GLU A 239 19.14 0.47 16.00
C GLU A 239 19.84 1.19 14.82
N THR A 240 19.93 0.54 13.66
CA THR A 240 20.54 1.17 12.47
C THR A 240 19.66 2.33 11.98
N PRO A 241 20.20 3.54 11.78
CA PRO A 241 19.45 4.63 11.17
C PRO A 241 19.00 4.27 9.75
N VAL A 242 17.71 4.51 9.43
CA VAL A 242 17.13 4.07 8.16
C VAL A 242 17.82 4.67 6.93
N ARG A 243 18.44 5.85 7.03
CA ARG A 243 19.24 6.45 5.95
C ARG A 243 20.44 5.60 5.51
N ARG A 244 20.86 4.60 6.32
CA ARG A 244 21.97 3.70 5.99
C ARG A 244 21.51 2.44 5.26
N LEU A 245 20.21 2.24 5.13
CA LEU A 245 19.63 1.11 4.42
C LEU A 245 19.62 1.37 2.92
N SER A 246 19.60 0.28 2.14
CA SER A 246 19.32 0.38 0.69
C SER A 246 17.88 0.86 0.46
N GLY A 247 17.62 1.42 -0.72
CA GLY A 247 16.28 1.90 -1.07
C GLY A 247 15.18 0.85 -0.90
N GLY A 248 15.47 -0.41 -1.22
CA GLY A 248 14.55 -1.53 -1.01
C GLY A 248 14.24 -1.78 0.46
N ASN A 249 15.26 -1.80 1.31
CA ASN A 249 15.07 -1.99 2.75
C ASN A 249 14.34 -0.81 3.40
N VAL A 250 14.56 0.43 2.93
CA VAL A 250 13.79 1.60 3.36
C VAL A 250 12.29 1.42 3.07
N GLN A 251 11.94 0.90 1.89
CA GLN A 251 10.54 0.62 1.53
C GLN A 251 9.92 -0.49 2.39
N LYS A 252 10.67 -1.56 2.63
CA LYS A 252 10.23 -2.65 3.53
C LYS A 252 9.98 -2.13 4.94
N VAL A 253 10.84 -1.24 5.48
CA VAL A 253 10.62 -0.57 6.78
C VAL A 253 9.35 0.27 6.75
N LEU A 254 9.12 1.03 5.69
CA LEU A 254 7.91 1.86 5.56
C LEU A 254 6.64 1.01 5.53
N LEU A 255 6.61 -0.01 4.69
CA LEU A 255 5.46 -0.93 4.59
C LEU A 255 5.24 -1.70 5.91
N GLY A 256 6.30 -2.22 6.51
CA GLY A 256 6.25 -2.95 7.79
C GLY A 256 5.64 -2.09 8.91
N ARG A 257 5.99 -0.81 8.97
CA ARG A 257 5.37 0.12 9.92
C ARG A 257 3.86 0.23 9.75
N GLU A 258 3.37 0.27 8.51
CA GLU A 258 1.93 0.37 8.24
C GLU A 258 1.19 -0.94 8.54
N ILE A 259 1.84 -2.08 8.32
CA ILE A 259 1.27 -3.41 8.60
C ILE A 259 1.19 -3.69 10.10
N LEU A 260 2.18 -3.22 10.89
CA LEU A 260 2.17 -3.38 12.36
C LEU A 260 0.93 -2.80 13.05
N ILE A 261 0.22 -1.90 12.38
CA ILE A 261 -1.00 -1.29 12.91
C ILE A 261 -2.22 -2.21 12.72
N GLU A 262 -2.06 -3.33 12.00
CA GLU A 262 -3.15 -4.25 11.61
C GLU A 262 -4.35 -3.48 11.00
N PRO A 263 -4.13 -2.78 9.87
CA PRO A 263 -5.16 -1.90 9.33
C PRO A 263 -6.32 -2.69 8.71
N ASN A 264 -7.54 -2.15 8.83
CA ASN A 264 -8.70 -2.65 8.09
C ASN A 264 -8.65 -2.20 6.61
N VAL A 265 -8.10 -1.00 6.37
CA VAL A 265 -7.89 -0.43 5.04
C VAL A 265 -6.44 0.00 4.90
N LEU A 266 -5.76 -0.52 3.89
CA LEU A 266 -4.39 -0.17 3.55
C LEU A 266 -4.35 0.56 2.22
N ILE A 267 -3.90 1.81 2.23
CA ILE A 267 -3.66 2.58 1.02
C ILE A 267 -2.17 2.49 0.71
N THR A 268 -1.82 1.95 -0.43
CA THR A 268 -0.42 1.80 -0.85
C THR A 268 -0.22 2.41 -2.24
N ALA A 269 0.60 3.44 -2.31
CA ALA A 269 0.92 4.11 -3.56
C ALA A 269 2.37 3.85 -3.94
N TYR A 270 2.56 3.30 -5.12
CA TYR A 270 3.86 2.97 -5.71
C TYR A 270 4.77 2.09 -4.83
N PRO A 271 4.25 1.01 -4.20
CA PRO A 271 4.96 0.28 -3.15
C PRO A 271 6.23 -0.42 -3.63
N VAL A 272 6.37 -0.65 -4.92
CA VAL A 272 7.54 -1.34 -5.52
C VAL A 272 8.40 -0.45 -6.39
N ARG A 273 8.12 0.85 -6.45
CA ARG A 273 8.84 1.77 -7.33
C ARG A 273 10.34 1.77 -7.03
N GLY A 274 11.17 1.41 -8.04
CA GLY A 274 12.63 1.35 -7.94
C GLY A 274 13.16 0.27 -7.00
N LEU A 275 12.40 -0.80 -6.79
CA LEU A 275 12.85 -2.04 -6.18
C LEU A 275 13.37 -3.00 -7.24
N ASP A 276 14.25 -3.91 -6.81
CA ASP A 276 14.57 -5.11 -7.58
C ASP A 276 13.38 -6.08 -7.63
N ILE A 277 13.44 -7.02 -8.56
CA ILE A 277 12.38 -7.98 -8.83
C ILE A 277 11.97 -8.75 -7.56
N ASN A 278 12.94 -9.30 -6.82
CA ASN A 278 12.66 -10.11 -5.62
C ASN A 278 11.96 -9.31 -4.54
N SER A 279 12.47 -8.10 -4.25
CA SER A 279 11.85 -7.20 -3.28
C SER A 279 10.42 -6.81 -3.69
N SER A 280 10.16 -6.68 -5.00
CA SER A 280 8.81 -6.38 -5.51
C SER A 280 7.84 -7.54 -5.27
N TYR A 281 8.24 -8.77 -5.58
CA TYR A 281 7.40 -9.95 -5.36
C TYR A 281 7.11 -10.21 -3.90
N LEU A 282 8.11 -10.01 -3.01
CA LEU A 282 7.88 -10.08 -1.57
C LEU A 282 6.79 -9.10 -1.12
N ILE A 283 6.79 -7.88 -1.66
CA ILE A 283 5.74 -6.88 -1.34
C ILE A 283 4.37 -7.34 -1.86
N TYR A 284 4.28 -7.92 -3.06
CA TYR A 284 3.02 -8.47 -3.56
C TYR A 284 2.49 -9.61 -2.69
N ASP A 285 3.37 -10.50 -2.23
CA ASP A 285 2.99 -11.58 -1.30
C ASP A 285 2.49 -11.03 0.04
N ILE A 286 3.11 -9.96 0.54
CA ILE A 286 2.66 -9.28 1.76
C ILE A 286 1.27 -8.68 1.57
N LEU A 287 1.04 -7.99 0.44
CA LEU A 287 -0.28 -7.42 0.12
C LEU A 287 -1.34 -8.52 0.00
N ASN A 288 -1.02 -9.65 -0.63
CA ASN A 288 -1.92 -10.80 -0.70
C ASN A 288 -2.23 -11.39 0.68
N ARG A 289 -1.23 -11.53 1.57
CA ARG A 289 -1.46 -11.97 2.96
C ARG A 289 -2.36 -10.99 3.73
N GLN A 290 -2.17 -9.69 3.56
CA GLN A 290 -3.05 -8.68 4.16
C GLN A 290 -4.49 -8.78 3.60
N LYS A 291 -4.64 -9.01 2.30
CA LYS A 291 -5.93 -9.28 1.67
C LYS A 291 -6.61 -10.51 2.28
N GLU A 292 -5.90 -11.64 2.40
CA GLU A 292 -6.40 -12.88 3.02
C GLU A 292 -6.80 -12.68 4.48
N ALA A 293 -6.11 -11.80 5.20
CA ALA A 293 -6.47 -11.39 6.56
C ALA A 293 -7.72 -10.50 6.63
N GLY A 294 -8.29 -10.11 5.48
CA GLY A 294 -9.51 -9.30 5.39
C GLY A 294 -9.29 -7.79 5.23
N THR A 295 -8.05 -7.34 5.06
CA THR A 295 -7.74 -5.93 4.78
C THR A 295 -8.22 -5.52 3.40
N GLY A 296 -8.95 -4.40 3.28
CA GLY A 296 -9.25 -3.75 2.01
C GLY A 296 -8.06 -2.91 1.54
N ILE A 297 -7.59 -3.13 0.32
CA ILE A 297 -6.35 -2.50 -0.16
C ILE A 297 -6.64 -1.60 -1.36
N LEU A 298 -6.24 -0.31 -1.27
CA LEU A 298 -6.15 0.60 -2.41
C LEU A 298 -4.71 0.59 -2.92
N PHE A 299 -4.52 0.01 -4.10
CA PHE A 299 -3.21 -0.14 -4.71
C PHE A 299 -3.02 0.82 -5.88
N ILE A 300 -2.07 1.74 -5.80
CA ILE A 300 -1.68 2.61 -6.91
C ILE A 300 -0.35 2.13 -7.46
N GLY A 301 -0.32 1.74 -8.72
CA GLY A 301 0.85 1.21 -9.40
C GLY A 301 1.09 1.84 -10.77
N GLU A 302 2.32 1.70 -11.27
CA GLU A 302 2.71 2.18 -12.62
C GLU A 302 2.67 1.06 -13.66
N ASP A 303 2.78 -0.20 -13.22
CA ASP A 303 2.87 -1.37 -14.11
C ASP A 303 1.51 -2.04 -14.26
N LEU A 304 0.93 -1.93 -15.45
CA LEU A 304 -0.39 -2.51 -15.74
C LEU A 304 -0.38 -4.04 -15.72
N ASP A 305 0.73 -4.69 -16.07
CA ASP A 305 0.84 -6.16 -16.03
C ASP A 305 0.76 -6.64 -14.59
N VAL A 306 1.44 -5.95 -13.67
CA VAL A 306 1.34 -6.20 -12.22
C VAL A 306 -0.07 -5.93 -11.71
N MET A 307 -0.69 -4.82 -12.10
CA MET A 307 -2.05 -4.50 -11.67
C MET A 307 -3.06 -5.55 -12.13
N LEU A 308 -2.95 -6.01 -13.36
CA LEU A 308 -3.79 -7.10 -13.91
C LEU A 308 -3.58 -8.43 -13.18
N ALA A 309 -2.38 -8.70 -12.69
CA ALA A 309 -2.07 -9.93 -11.96
C ALA A 309 -2.46 -9.88 -10.48
N LEU A 310 -2.27 -8.73 -9.81
CA LEU A 310 -2.41 -8.57 -8.36
C LEU A 310 -3.82 -8.12 -7.93
N CYS A 311 -4.43 -7.17 -8.66
CA CYS A 311 -5.67 -6.54 -8.25
C CYS A 311 -6.90 -7.40 -8.62
N ASP A 312 -7.96 -7.30 -7.82
CA ASP A 312 -9.26 -7.91 -8.15
C ASP A 312 -10.01 -7.04 -9.16
N LYS A 313 -9.98 -5.73 -8.92
CA LYS A 313 -10.55 -4.71 -9.79
C LYS A 313 -9.57 -3.59 -10.02
N ILE A 314 -9.74 -2.89 -11.12
CA ILE A 314 -8.93 -1.72 -11.47
C ILE A 314 -9.88 -0.57 -11.80
N MET A 315 -9.76 0.51 -11.04
CA MET A 315 -10.37 1.81 -11.31
C MET A 315 -9.41 2.60 -12.18
N VAL A 316 -9.91 3.19 -13.26
CA VAL A 316 -9.11 4.01 -14.15
C VAL A 316 -9.46 5.47 -13.99
N LEU A 317 -8.45 6.29 -13.72
CA LEU A 317 -8.56 7.75 -13.64
C LEU A 317 -7.94 8.40 -14.88
N CYS A 318 -8.67 9.37 -15.45
CA CYS A 318 -8.20 10.24 -16.51
C CYS A 318 -8.63 11.69 -16.21
N HIS A 319 -7.68 12.62 -16.15
CA HIS A 319 -7.94 14.03 -15.84
C HIS A 319 -8.85 14.27 -14.62
N GLY A 320 -8.63 13.53 -13.54
CA GLY A 320 -9.38 13.66 -12.29
C GLY A 320 -10.78 12.99 -12.29
N ARG A 321 -11.18 12.34 -13.37
CA ARG A 321 -12.46 11.64 -13.51
C ARG A 321 -12.26 10.15 -13.59
N MET A 322 -13.25 9.41 -13.14
CA MET A 322 -13.27 7.95 -13.25
C MET A 322 -13.80 7.55 -14.63
N MET A 323 -12.99 6.81 -15.38
CA MET A 323 -13.36 6.22 -16.67
C MET A 323 -14.07 4.87 -16.52
N GLY A 324 -14.11 4.32 -15.33
CA GLY A 324 -14.77 3.09 -14.97
C GLY A 324 -13.96 2.23 -14.00
N VAL A 325 -14.63 1.19 -13.50
CA VAL A 325 -14.03 0.11 -12.69
C VAL A 325 -14.22 -1.20 -13.42
N VAL A 326 -13.12 -1.90 -13.67
CA VAL A 326 -13.11 -3.16 -14.42
C VAL A 326 -12.55 -4.31 -13.58
N HIS A 327 -13.00 -5.53 -13.83
CA HIS A 327 -12.39 -6.73 -13.24
C HIS A 327 -11.05 -7.02 -13.91
N ALA A 328 -9.99 -7.16 -13.13
CA ALA A 328 -8.64 -7.39 -13.66
C ALA A 328 -8.55 -8.66 -14.54
N GLU A 329 -9.29 -9.73 -14.18
CA GLU A 329 -9.32 -10.97 -14.97
C GLU A 329 -9.98 -10.85 -16.35
N LYS A 330 -10.86 -9.85 -16.52
CA LYS A 330 -11.66 -9.68 -17.74
C LYS A 330 -11.20 -8.51 -18.60
N THR A 331 -10.06 -7.92 -18.25
CA THR A 331 -9.56 -6.69 -18.86
C THR A 331 -8.18 -6.93 -19.43
N THR A 332 -7.85 -6.21 -20.52
CA THR A 332 -6.53 -6.24 -21.14
C THR A 332 -5.78 -4.94 -20.88
N LYS A 333 -4.47 -5.00 -21.07
CA LYS A 333 -3.58 -3.82 -20.96
C LYS A 333 -3.96 -2.73 -21.96
N GLU A 334 -4.35 -3.12 -23.16
CA GLU A 334 -4.78 -2.23 -24.23
C GLU A 334 -6.06 -1.49 -23.83
N GLN A 335 -7.01 -2.19 -23.23
CA GLN A 335 -8.27 -1.59 -22.74
C GLN A 335 -7.99 -0.57 -21.64
N LEU A 336 -7.14 -0.92 -20.65
CA LEU A 336 -6.74 0.03 -19.61
C LEU A 336 -6.02 1.24 -20.22
N GLY A 337 -5.15 1.03 -21.21
CA GLY A 337 -4.47 2.11 -21.91
C GLY A 337 -5.42 3.07 -22.63
N LEU A 338 -6.46 2.56 -23.30
CA LEU A 338 -7.51 3.39 -23.93
C LEU A 338 -8.30 4.19 -22.89
N MET A 339 -8.66 3.59 -21.77
CA MET A 339 -9.34 4.29 -20.67
C MET A 339 -8.45 5.38 -20.07
N MET A 340 -7.17 5.09 -19.83
CA MET A 340 -6.19 6.06 -19.30
C MET A 340 -5.95 7.24 -20.24
N ALA A 341 -6.09 7.01 -21.55
CA ALA A 341 -6.00 8.06 -22.58
C ALA A 341 -7.32 8.84 -22.78
N GLY A 342 -8.41 8.47 -22.06
CA GLY A 342 -9.73 9.07 -22.26
C GLY A 342 -10.41 8.68 -23.58
N ALA A 343 -9.89 7.66 -24.28
CA ALA A 343 -10.45 7.17 -25.54
C ALA A 343 -11.58 6.13 -25.33
N LEU A 344 -11.74 5.62 -24.12
CA LEU A 344 -12.80 4.71 -23.71
C LEU A 344 -13.30 5.12 -22.32
N ASP A 345 -14.57 5.49 -22.22
CA ASP A 345 -15.25 5.84 -20.98
C ASP A 345 -16.45 4.91 -20.77
N LEU A 346 -16.33 4.00 -19.81
CA LEU A 346 -17.37 3.04 -19.48
C LEU A 346 -18.51 3.66 -18.65
N GLU A 347 -18.29 4.82 -18.03
CA GLU A 347 -19.31 5.56 -17.29
C GLU A 347 -20.26 6.29 -18.26
N GLU A 348 -19.72 6.92 -19.31
CA GLU A 348 -20.52 7.59 -20.34
C GLU A 348 -21.34 6.58 -21.17
N GLU A 349 -20.77 5.43 -21.53
CA GLU A 349 -21.46 4.38 -22.29
C GLU A 349 -22.68 3.82 -21.56
N LYS A 350 -22.68 3.81 -20.21
CA LYS A 350 -23.78 3.29 -19.40
C LYS A 350 -24.86 4.30 -19.06
N GLY A 351 -24.63 5.58 -19.30
CA GLY A 351 -25.60 6.67 -19.07
C GLY A 351 -26.07 6.80 -17.63
N LYS A 352 -25.33 6.22 -16.65
CA LYS A 352 -25.58 6.36 -15.21
C LYS A 352 -24.24 6.33 -14.46
N PRO A 353 -24.02 7.21 -13.46
CA PRO A 353 -22.87 7.12 -12.59
C PRO A 353 -22.88 5.73 -11.93
N MET A 354 -21.77 5.00 -12.10
CA MET A 354 -21.63 3.65 -11.52
C MET A 354 -21.34 3.73 -10.02
N GLY A 355 -22.34 4.09 -9.27
CA GLY A 355 -22.40 3.77 -7.86
C GLY A 355 -23.04 2.40 -7.70
N VAL A 356 -22.24 1.35 -7.51
CA VAL A 356 -22.64 -0.06 -7.31
C VAL A 356 -22.53 -0.92 -8.58
N ALA A 357 -21.41 -1.56 -8.76
CA ALA A 357 -21.38 -2.75 -9.60
C ALA A 357 -22.37 -3.77 -9.03
N LYS A 358 -23.54 -3.92 -9.65
CA LYS A 358 -24.42 -5.07 -9.40
C LYS A 358 -23.60 -6.31 -9.75
N ASP A 359 -23.37 -7.12 -8.74
CA ASP A 359 -22.77 -8.45 -8.86
C ASP A 359 -23.63 -9.26 -9.86
N THR A 360 -23.15 -9.45 -11.08
CA THR A 360 -23.77 -10.30 -12.09
C THR A 360 -23.40 -11.76 -11.87
N ARG A 361 -23.47 -12.23 -10.62
CA ARG A 361 -23.53 -13.65 -10.28
C ARG A 361 -24.89 -13.99 -9.69
N ILE A 362 -25.96 -13.83 -10.47
CA ILE A 362 -27.24 -14.49 -10.16
C ILE A 362 -27.85 -14.90 -11.49
N GLY A 363 -27.89 -16.23 -11.72
CA GLY A 363 -28.89 -16.86 -12.53
C GLY A 363 -28.50 -17.29 -13.93
N GLU A 364 -27.72 -18.35 -14.04
CA GLU A 364 -27.91 -19.38 -15.05
C GLU A 364 -28.01 -20.74 -14.33
N ASP A 365 -29.12 -20.94 -13.64
CA ASP A 365 -29.64 -22.26 -13.33
C ASP A 365 -31.15 -22.08 -13.05
N GLN A 366 -31.95 -22.26 -14.11
CA GLN A 366 -33.32 -22.77 -14.15
C GLN A 366 -34.02 -22.25 -15.40
N ALA A 367 -33.86 -22.99 -16.49
CA ALA A 367 -34.97 -23.31 -17.43
C ALA A 367 -34.55 -24.49 -18.32
#